data_6d1bb3de106642e4201e61d2970de8f2
#
_entry.id   6d1bb3de106642e4201e61d2970de8f2
#
_cell.length_a   1.000
_cell.length_b   1.000
_cell.length_c   1.000
_cell.angle_alpha   90.00
_cell.angle_beta   90.00
_cell.angle_gamma   90.00
#
_symmetry.space_group_name_H-M   'P 1'
#
loop_
_entity.id
_entity.type
_entity.pdbx_description
1 polymer ?
#
loop_
_entity_poly.entity_id
_entity_poly.type
_entity_poly.pdbx_seq_one_letter_code
_entity_poly.pdbx_strand_id
1 'polypeptide(L)' 'MFKPFENDKDASAIYDLTLENGTDRINMYGNLQITKDEAGLKTAKVLQEFVNEMVTALEKSQLPEKVEIADQKEVENPFL' A
#
# COMPACT_ATOMS: atom_id res chain seq x y z
N MET A 1 8.94 7.57 -3.78
CA MET A 1 8.33 6.26 -3.52
C MET A 1 8.31 5.44 -4.81
N PHE A 2 8.25 4.12 -4.72
CA PHE A 2 8.26 3.28 -5.92
C PHE A 2 6.95 3.39 -6.71
N LYS A 3 6.98 2.90 -7.95
CA LYS A 3 5.78 2.81 -8.77
C LYS A 3 5.05 1.52 -8.43
N PRO A 4 3.78 1.59 -8.01
CA PRO A 4 3.03 0.41 -7.60
C PRO A 4 2.98 -0.68 -8.69
N PHE A 5 3.24 -1.91 -8.28
CA PHE A 5 3.14 -3.12 -9.10
C PHE A 5 4.15 -3.23 -10.23
N GLU A 6 5.15 -2.35 -10.28
CA GLU A 6 6.12 -2.36 -11.37
C GLU A 6 7.14 -3.48 -11.25
N ASN A 7 7.50 -3.86 -10.03
CA ASN A 7 8.46 -4.94 -9.78
C ASN A 7 8.22 -5.54 -8.40
N ASP A 8 8.99 -6.58 -8.07
CA ASP A 8 8.86 -7.28 -6.80
C ASP A 8 10.07 -7.08 -5.88
N LYS A 9 10.80 -6.00 -6.05
CA LYS A 9 12.02 -5.76 -5.28
C LYS A 9 12.11 -4.39 -4.62
N ASP A 10 11.34 -3.41 -5.07
CA ASP A 10 11.41 -2.08 -4.48
C ASP A 10 10.70 -2.06 -3.14
N ALA A 11 11.28 -1.33 -2.21
CA ALA A 11 10.69 -1.13 -0.91
C ALA A 11 10.85 0.33 -0.50
N SER A 12 9.95 0.80 0.32
CA SER A 12 9.97 2.16 0.83
C SER A 12 9.39 2.16 2.23
N ALA A 13 9.48 3.30 2.90
CA ALA A 13 8.92 3.42 4.23
C ALA A 13 8.36 4.82 4.43
N ILE A 14 7.29 4.90 5.20
CA ILE A 14 6.76 6.14 5.75
C ILE A 14 6.92 5.99 7.25
N TYR A 15 7.97 6.57 7.80
CA TYR A 15 8.39 6.35 9.18
C TYR A 15 8.50 4.84 9.46
N ASP A 16 7.73 4.31 10.39
CA ASP A 16 7.79 2.88 10.76
C ASP A 16 6.88 2.00 9.93
N LEU A 17 6.18 2.56 8.96
CA LEU A 17 5.36 1.78 8.03
C LEU A 17 6.21 1.38 6.84
N THR A 18 6.36 0.08 6.64
CA THR A 18 7.11 -0.46 5.50
C THR A 18 6.17 -0.79 4.37
N LEU A 19 6.59 -0.42 3.16
CA LEU A 19 5.85 -0.67 1.93
C LEU A 19 6.73 -1.52 1.02
N GLU A 20 6.26 -2.68 0.64
CA GLU A 20 6.99 -3.56 -0.27
C GLU A 20 6.22 -3.75 -1.55
N ASN A 21 6.89 -3.46 -2.66
CA ASN A 21 6.28 -3.59 -3.96
C ASN A 21 6.26 -5.05 -4.41
N GLY A 22 5.25 -5.41 -5.16
CA GLY A 22 5.17 -6.69 -5.82
C GLY A 22 4.41 -6.52 -7.12
N THR A 23 4.59 -7.45 -8.03
CA THR A 23 3.93 -7.36 -9.34
C THR A 23 2.44 -7.66 -9.26
N ASP A 24 2.02 -8.42 -8.27
CA ASP A 24 0.62 -8.81 -8.10
C ASP A 24 0.04 -8.40 -6.75
N ARG A 25 0.84 -7.78 -5.90
CA ARG A 25 0.41 -7.32 -4.57
C ARG A 25 1.38 -6.31 -4.00
N ILE A 26 0.91 -5.52 -3.07
CA ILE A 26 1.75 -4.62 -2.29
C ILE A 26 1.53 -4.98 -0.83
N ASN A 27 2.62 -5.19 -0.10
CA ASN A 27 2.56 -5.45 1.32
C ASN A 27 2.86 -4.18 2.10
N MET A 28 2.04 -3.92 3.09
CA MET A 28 2.26 -2.80 4.00
C MET A 28 2.19 -3.32 5.41
N TYR A 29 3.21 -3.03 6.20
CA TYR A 29 3.25 -3.49 7.57
C TYR A 29 4.05 -2.54 8.45
N GLY A 30 3.82 -2.61 9.74
CA GLY A 30 4.45 -1.74 10.71
C GLY A 30 3.45 -0.81 11.36
N ASN A 31 3.91 0.37 11.71
CA ASN A 31 3.10 1.33 12.44
C ASN A 31 3.26 2.72 11.84
N LEU A 32 2.17 3.45 11.73
CA LEU A 32 2.19 4.83 11.29
C LEU A 32 1.22 5.64 12.14
N GLN A 33 1.76 6.67 12.79
CA GLN A 33 0.93 7.62 13.53
C GLN A 33 0.68 8.85 12.68
N ILE A 34 -0.55 9.26 12.60
CA ILE A 34 -0.94 10.52 11.96
C ILE A 34 -1.40 11.46 13.07
N THR A 35 -0.56 12.40 13.41
CA THR A 35 -0.89 13.35 14.45
C THR A 35 -1.78 14.47 13.90
N LYS A 36 -2.59 15.04 14.77
CA LYS A 36 -3.52 16.10 14.37
C LYS A 36 -2.82 17.46 14.41
N ASP A 37 -1.87 17.64 13.49
CA ASP A 37 -1.06 18.85 13.36
C ASP A 37 -0.52 18.95 11.92
N GLU A 38 0.33 19.96 11.67
CA GLU A 38 0.90 20.15 10.33
C GLU A 38 1.75 18.97 9.88
N ALA A 39 2.52 18.39 10.78
CA ALA A 39 3.34 17.22 10.45
C ALA A 39 2.45 16.02 10.07
N GLY A 40 1.37 15.81 10.81
CA GLY A 40 0.42 14.76 10.50
C GLY A 40 -0.25 14.96 9.15
N LEU A 41 -0.57 16.21 8.81
CA LEU A 41 -1.14 16.51 7.50
C LEU A 41 -0.16 16.15 6.39
N LYS A 42 1.11 16.48 6.52
CA LYS A 42 2.12 16.12 5.52
C LYS A 42 2.24 14.61 5.36
N THR A 43 2.26 13.89 6.47
CA THR A 43 2.34 12.43 6.45
C THR A 43 1.11 11.83 5.78
N ALA A 44 -0.07 12.35 6.11
CA ALA A 44 -1.31 11.87 5.50
C ALA A 44 -1.33 12.11 3.99
N LYS A 45 -0.79 13.24 3.55
CA LYS A 45 -0.73 13.53 2.10
C LYS A 45 0.23 12.61 1.36
N VAL A 46 1.36 12.26 1.98
CA VAL A 46 2.29 11.28 1.40
C VAL A 46 1.59 9.94 1.23
N LEU A 47 0.88 9.49 2.26
CA LEU A 47 0.12 8.26 2.20
C LEU A 47 -0.98 8.32 1.14
N GLN A 48 -1.69 9.44 1.07
CA GLN A 48 -2.74 9.65 0.08
C GLN A 48 -2.20 9.52 -1.35
N GLU A 49 -1.06 10.16 -1.63
CA GLU A 49 -0.44 10.09 -2.95
C GLU A 49 -0.12 8.65 -3.33
N PHE A 50 0.46 7.90 -2.40
CA PHE A 50 0.80 6.51 -2.66
C PHE A 50 -0.46 5.66 -2.92
N VAL A 51 -1.49 5.85 -2.11
CA VAL A 51 -2.76 5.13 -2.28
C VAL A 51 -3.40 5.50 -3.61
N ASN A 52 -3.37 6.78 -3.98
CA ASN A 52 -3.92 7.21 -5.27
C ASN A 52 -3.17 6.57 -6.44
N GLU A 53 -1.86 6.45 -6.35
CA GLU A 53 -1.07 5.77 -7.38
C GLU A 53 -1.42 4.29 -7.47
N MET A 54 -1.62 3.64 -6.32
CA MET A 54 -2.06 2.25 -6.31
C MET A 54 -3.41 2.08 -6.99
N VAL A 55 -4.37 2.93 -6.65
CA VAL A 55 -5.70 2.87 -7.24
C VAL A 55 -5.63 3.07 -8.74
N THR A 56 -4.85 4.07 -9.18
CA THR A 56 -4.68 4.33 -10.60
C THR A 56 -4.07 3.13 -11.33
N ALA A 57 -3.03 2.53 -10.74
CA ALA A 57 -2.39 1.36 -11.34
C ALA A 57 -3.36 0.18 -11.43
N LEU A 58 -4.14 -0.04 -10.39
CA LEU A 58 -5.13 -1.12 -10.38
C LEU A 58 -6.23 -0.88 -11.42
N GLU A 59 -6.69 0.36 -11.54
CA GLU A 59 -7.73 0.70 -12.50
C GLU A 59 -7.30 0.51 -13.95
N LYS A 60 -6.01 0.71 -14.22
CA LYS A 60 -5.45 0.53 -15.56
C LYS A 60 -5.12 -0.91 -15.90
N SER A 61 -5.09 -1.77 -14.90
CA SER A 61 -4.71 -3.17 -15.08
C SER A 61 -5.93 -4.02 -15.40
N GLN A 62 -5.69 -5.12 -16.12
CA GLN A 62 -6.70 -6.14 -16.29
C GLN A 62 -6.66 -7.04 -15.06
N LEU A 63 -7.64 -6.90 -14.20
CA LEU A 63 -7.60 -7.53 -12.88
C LEU A 63 -8.19 -8.95 -12.93
N PRO A 64 -7.46 -9.93 -12.38
CA PRO A 64 -8.07 -11.22 -12.12
C PRO A 64 -9.08 -11.10 -10.99
N GLU A 65 -9.97 -12.05 -10.88
CA GLU A 65 -10.95 -12.05 -9.81
C GLU A 65 -10.26 -12.10 -8.45
N LYS A 66 -9.21 -12.90 -8.35
CA LYS A 66 -8.48 -13.06 -7.11
C LYS A 66 -7.03 -13.46 -7.38
N VAL A 67 -6.10 -12.87 -6.63
CA VAL A 67 -4.72 -13.32 -6.58
C VAL A 67 -4.60 -14.32 -5.45
N GLU A 68 -4.02 -15.50 -5.74
CA GLU A 68 -3.78 -16.48 -4.70
C GLU A 68 -2.66 -16.02 -3.78
N ILE A 69 -2.91 -16.08 -2.49
CA ILE A 69 -1.94 -15.74 -1.48
C ILE A 69 -1.76 -16.97 -0.59
N ALA A 70 -0.58 -17.60 -0.70
CA ALA A 70 -0.26 -18.76 0.11
C ALA A 70 -0.08 -18.33 1.57
N ASP A 71 -0.49 -19.20 2.48
CA ASP A 71 -0.25 -19.05 3.93
C ASP A 71 -0.90 -17.82 4.55
N GLN A 72 -1.79 -17.16 3.86
CA GLN A 72 -2.47 -16.02 4.45
C GLN A 72 -3.67 -16.48 5.26
N LYS A 73 -3.68 -16.09 6.52
CA LYS A 73 -4.88 -16.23 7.32
C LYS A 73 -5.82 -15.12 6.94
N GLU A 74 -7.06 -15.48 6.63
CA GLU A 74 -8.06 -14.47 6.42
C GLU A 74 -8.32 -13.72 7.70
N VAL A 75 -8.09 -12.44 7.65
CA VAL A 75 -8.48 -11.54 8.73
C VAL A 75 -9.69 -10.78 8.23
N GLU A 76 -10.76 -10.82 8.99
CA GLU A 76 -11.94 -10.09 8.63
C GLU A 76 -11.61 -8.61 8.54
N ASN A 77 -11.90 -8.02 7.39
CA ASN A 77 -11.64 -6.60 7.19
C ASN A 77 -12.92 -5.83 7.50
N PRO A 78 -12.93 -4.99 8.54
CA PRO A 78 -14.12 -4.26 8.93
C PRO A 78 -14.59 -3.22 7.92
N PHE A 79 -13.79 -2.95 6.92
CA PHE A 79 -14.13 -1.98 5.89
C PHE A 79 -14.76 -2.61 4.64
N LEU A 80 -14.94 -3.90 4.64
CA LEU A 80 -15.58 -4.59 3.53
C LEU A 80 -17.06 -4.77 3.78
#